data_ebd4f8e83525e3a0d9282d06182e74a2
#
_entry.id   ebd4f8e83525e3a0d9282d06182e74a2
#
_cell.length_a   1.000
_cell.length_b   1.000
_cell.length_c   1.000
_cell.angle_alpha   90.00
_cell.angle_beta   90.00
_cell.angle_gamma   90.00
#
_symmetry.space_group_name_H-M   'P 1'
#
loop_
_entity.id
_entity.type
_entity.pdbx_description
1 polymer ?
#
loop_
_entity_poly.entity_id
_entity_poly.type
_entity_poly.pdbx_seq_one_letter_code
_entity_poly.pdbx_strand_id
1 'polypeptide(L)'
;MITLYALRADALPSWGELLRALRLDVGGKRAAWERMPEGQAAQSIAGILLLQAAMLEHGMNPADRRIASDSRGRPCLTGAPDVDFNITHTGGLVVCAWEQA
;
A
#
# COMPACT_ATOMS: atom_id res chain seq x y z
N MET A 1 8.11 -17.42 -3.31
CA MET A 1 8.42 -16.53 -4.45
C MET A 1 8.03 -15.11 -4.12
N ILE A 2 8.86 -14.15 -4.46
CA ILE A 2 8.56 -12.74 -4.25
C ILE A 2 8.08 -12.13 -5.56
N THR A 3 6.95 -11.43 -5.52
CA THR A 3 6.42 -10.69 -6.66
C THR A 3 6.58 -9.20 -6.40
N LEU A 4 7.06 -8.46 -7.39
CA LEU A 4 7.24 -7.01 -7.29
C LEU A 4 6.18 -6.29 -8.12
N TYR A 5 5.62 -5.24 -7.53
CA TYR A 5 4.68 -4.32 -8.16
C TYR A 5 5.29 -2.93 -8.09
N ALA A 6 5.24 -2.18 -9.17
CA ALA A 6 5.88 -0.88 -9.21
C ALA A 6 5.08 0.14 -10.00
N LEU A 7 5.18 1.41 -9.58
CA LEU A 7 4.65 2.58 -10.29
C LEU A 7 5.73 3.65 -10.36
N ARG A 8 5.69 4.46 -11.43
CA ARG A 8 6.57 5.62 -11.54
C ARG A 8 6.05 6.74 -10.64
N ALA A 9 6.92 7.24 -9.77
CA ALA A 9 6.55 8.29 -8.83
C ALA A 9 6.29 9.65 -9.52
N ASP A 10 6.87 9.88 -10.71
CA ASP A 10 6.72 11.12 -11.46
C ASP A 10 5.43 11.18 -12.30
N ALA A 11 4.68 10.10 -12.36
CA ALA A 11 3.47 9.99 -13.17
C ALA A 11 2.21 9.72 -12.35
N LEU A 12 2.24 9.99 -11.03
CA LEU A 12 1.11 9.71 -10.16
C LEU A 12 0.00 10.75 -10.33
N PRO A 13 -1.27 10.31 -10.30
CA PRO A 13 -2.41 11.24 -10.15
C PRO A 13 -2.34 12.00 -8.82
N SER A 14 -3.25 12.95 -8.63
CA SER A 14 -3.37 13.64 -7.35
C SER A 14 -3.71 12.64 -6.24
N TRP A 15 -3.33 12.97 -4.99
CA TRP A 15 -3.61 12.07 -3.88
C TRP A 15 -5.12 11.87 -3.67
N GLY A 16 -5.94 12.87 -4.01
CA GLY A 16 -7.39 12.75 -3.94
C GLY A 16 -7.95 11.71 -4.91
N GLU A 17 -7.40 11.64 -6.11
CA GLU A 17 -7.77 10.63 -7.10
C GLU A 17 -7.33 9.24 -6.67
N LEU A 18 -6.11 9.12 -6.16
CA LEU A 18 -5.58 7.86 -5.64
C LEU A 18 -6.42 7.36 -4.47
N LEU A 19 -6.85 8.27 -3.60
CA LEU A 19 -7.65 7.92 -2.43
C LEU A 19 -9.00 7.31 -2.82
N ARG A 20 -9.60 7.75 -3.93
CA ARG A 20 -10.87 7.19 -4.43
C ARG A 20 -10.77 5.73 -4.84
N ALA A 21 -9.59 5.30 -5.27
CA ALA A 21 -9.34 3.91 -5.66
C ALA A 21 -9.10 2.98 -4.47
N LEU A 22 -8.85 3.55 -3.30
CA LEU A 22 -8.51 2.80 -2.11
C LEU A 22 -9.75 2.08 -1.56
N ARG A 23 -9.60 0.77 -1.31
CA ARG A 23 -10.63 -0.07 -0.70
C ARG A 23 -10.18 -0.66 0.62
N LEU A 24 -8.87 -0.84 0.77
CA LEU A 24 -8.26 -1.36 1.97
C LEU A 24 -8.41 -0.35 3.11
N ASP A 25 -8.76 -0.85 4.31
CA ASP A 25 -8.82 0.00 5.50
C ASP A 25 -7.39 0.32 5.96
N VAL A 26 -7.06 1.58 5.98
CA VAL A 26 -5.72 2.07 6.33
C VAL A 26 -5.66 2.70 7.73
N GLY A 27 -6.77 2.66 8.48
CA GLY A 27 -6.82 3.22 9.82
C GLY A 27 -6.51 4.71 9.85
N GLY A 28 -5.60 5.13 10.71
CA GLY A 28 -5.25 6.54 10.90
C GLY A 28 -4.32 7.14 9.84
N LYS A 29 -3.90 6.38 8.83
CA LYS A 29 -2.99 6.89 7.80
C LYS A 29 -3.57 8.06 7.00
N ARG A 30 -4.88 8.07 6.81
CA ARG A 30 -5.56 9.14 6.07
C ARG A 30 -5.32 10.50 6.70
N ALA A 31 -5.41 10.60 8.02
CA ALA A 31 -5.14 11.85 8.72
C ALA A 31 -3.68 12.28 8.58
N ALA A 32 -2.75 11.34 8.55
CA ALA A 32 -1.35 11.63 8.32
C ALA A 32 -1.11 12.18 6.92
N TRP A 33 -1.77 11.63 5.90
CA TRP A 33 -1.63 12.10 4.52
C TRP A 33 -2.09 13.53 4.34
N GLU A 34 -3.12 13.96 5.05
CA GLU A 34 -3.62 15.33 5.01
C GLU A 34 -2.61 16.34 5.50
N ARG A 35 -1.63 15.92 6.30
CA ARG A 35 -0.57 16.75 6.86
C ARG A 35 0.72 16.71 6.05
N MET A 36 0.81 15.86 5.05
CA MET A 36 1.98 15.67 4.22
C MET A 36 1.95 16.60 3.00
N PRO A 37 3.12 16.98 2.45
CA PRO A 37 3.17 17.55 1.12
C PRO A 37 2.47 16.61 0.12
N GLU A 38 1.79 17.18 -0.88
CA GLU A 38 0.95 16.40 -1.80
C GLU A 38 1.71 15.26 -2.48
N GLY A 39 2.93 15.54 -2.97
CA GLY A 39 3.73 14.50 -3.64
C GLY A 39 4.09 13.35 -2.73
N GLN A 40 4.37 13.63 -1.47
CA GLN A 40 4.69 12.60 -0.48
C GLN A 40 3.46 11.76 -0.13
N ALA A 41 2.32 12.41 0.04
CA ALA A 41 1.05 11.72 0.29
C ALA A 41 0.67 10.83 -0.89
N ALA A 42 0.80 11.34 -2.12
CA ALA A 42 0.51 10.56 -3.33
C ALA A 42 1.37 9.30 -3.41
N GLN A 43 2.67 9.39 -3.12
CA GLN A 43 3.57 8.24 -3.13
C GLN A 43 3.18 7.21 -2.06
N SER A 44 2.81 7.67 -0.87
CA SER A 44 2.37 6.79 0.22
C SER A 44 1.11 6.03 -0.16
N ILE A 45 0.11 6.72 -0.71
CA ILE A 45 -1.14 6.09 -1.15
C ILE A 45 -0.87 5.12 -2.31
N ALA A 46 -0.03 5.51 -3.26
CA ALA A 46 0.33 4.66 -4.39
C ALA A 46 0.93 3.33 -3.94
N GLY A 47 1.78 3.36 -2.91
CA GLY A 47 2.33 2.13 -2.31
C GLY A 47 1.24 1.21 -1.78
N ILE A 48 0.25 1.77 -1.10
CA ILE A 48 -0.89 1.00 -0.59
C ILE A 48 -1.75 0.46 -1.74
N LEU A 49 -1.92 1.24 -2.81
CA LEU A 49 -2.67 0.76 -3.98
C LEU A 49 -1.96 -0.38 -4.70
N LEU A 50 -0.62 -0.39 -4.72
CA LEU A 50 0.14 -1.52 -5.21
C LEU A 50 -0.09 -2.76 -4.37
N LEU A 51 -0.12 -2.61 -3.05
CA LEU A 51 -0.48 -3.70 -2.14
C LEU A 51 -1.89 -4.20 -2.43
N GLN A 52 -2.84 -3.29 -2.63
CA GLN A 52 -4.21 -3.64 -2.97
C GLN A 52 -4.28 -4.43 -4.29
N ALA A 53 -3.51 -4.03 -5.30
CA ALA A 53 -3.43 -4.75 -6.58
C ALA A 53 -2.86 -6.16 -6.38
N ALA A 54 -1.84 -6.31 -5.55
CA ALA A 54 -1.29 -7.62 -5.21
C ALA A 54 -2.33 -8.51 -4.53
N MET A 55 -3.09 -7.95 -3.60
CA MET A 55 -4.18 -8.68 -2.92
C MET A 55 -5.20 -9.21 -3.92
N LEU A 56 -5.65 -8.36 -4.85
CA LEU A 56 -6.62 -8.75 -5.88
C LEU A 56 -6.07 -9.86 -6.76
N GLU A 57 -4.81 -9.76 -7.16
CA GLU A 57 -4.17 -10.78 -7.99
C GLU A 57 -4.06 -12.13 -7.27
N HIS A 58 -3.96 -12.12 -5.94
CA HIS A 58 -3.86 -13.31 -5.11
C HIS A 58 -5.21 -13.74 -4.52
N GLY A 59 -6.32 -13.22 -5.03
CA GLY A 59 -7.66 -13.66 -4.66
C GLY A 59 -8.17 -13.10 -3.33
N MET A 60 -7.55 -12.04 -2.81
CA MET A 60 -7.99 -11.38 -1.58
C MET A 60 -8.81 -10.14 -1.90
N ASN A 61 -9.93 -9.97 -1.19
CA ASN A 61 -10.73 -8.75 -1.32
C ASN A 61 -10.17 -7.67 -0.38
N PRO A 62 -9.63 -6.56 -0.91
CA PRO A 62 -9.09 -5.49 -0.07
C PRO A 62 -10.11 -4.89 0.91
N ALA A 63 -11.39 -4.88 0.55
CA ALA A 63 -12.44 -4.32 1.40
C ALA A 63 -12.65 -5.11 2.71
N ASP A 64 -12.19 -6.37 2.75
CA ASP A 64 -12.32 -7.25 3.92
C ASP A 64 -11.07 -7.22 4.81
N ARG A 65 -10.09 -6.40 4.50
CA ARG A 65 -8.80 -6.39 5.18
C ARG A 65 -8.46 -5.00 5.69
N ARG A 66 -7.53 -4.97 6.63
CA ARG A 66 -7.00 -3.73 7.18
C ARG A 66 -5.48 -3.84 7.32
N ILE A 67 -4.78 -2.73 7.13
CA ILE A 67 -3.38 -2.62 7.50
C ILE A 67 -3.32 -2.35 9.00
N ALA A 68 -2.56 -3.18 9.70
CA ALA A 68 -2.29 -3.03 11.12
C ALA A 68 -0.78 -3.05 11.35
N SER A 69 -0.35 -2.89 12.58
CA SER A 69 1.06 -3.05 12.96
C SER A 69 1.21 -4.32 13.78
N ASP A 70 2.27 -5.08 13.51
CA ASP A 70 2.60 -6.23 14.33
C ASP A 70 3.30 -5.80 15.63
N SER A 71 3.74 -6.77 16.45
CA SER A 71 4.39 -6.51 17.73
C SER A 71 5.69 -5.71 17.61
N ARG A 72 6.29 -5.64 16.42
CA ARG A 72 7.51 -4.88 16.15
C ARG A 72 7.22 -3.53 15.49
N GLY A 73 5.94 -3.16 15.32
CA GLY A 73 5.55 -1.94 14.63
C GLY A 73 5.60 -2.04 13.11
N ARG A 74 5.82 -3.23 12.55
CA ARG A 74 5.88 -3.46 11.12
C ARG A 74 4.47 -3.57 10.55
N PRO A 75 4.16 -2.96 9.38
CA PRO A 75 2.83 -3.09 8.79
C PRO A 75 2.54 -4.52 8.36
N CYS A 76 1.30 -4.95 8.60
CA CYS A 76 0.82 -6.28 8.22
C CYS A 76 -0.64 -6.20 7.79
N LEU A 77 -1.13 -7.25 7.09
CA LEU A 77 -2.53 -7.38 6.71
C LEU A 77 -3.27 -8.22 7.74
N THR A 78 -4.40 -7.71 8.20
CA THR A 78 -5.25 -8.50 9.12
C THR A 78 -5.79 -9.74 8.42
N GLY A 79 -5.84 -10.86 9.14
CA GLY A 79 -6.39 -12.11 8.64
C GLY A 79 -5.57 -12.79 7.54
N ALA A 80 -4.32 -12.38 7.33
CA ALA A 80 -3.44 -12.95 6.32
C ALA A 80 -2.04 -13.20 6.90
N PRO A 81 -1.89 -14.12 7.87
CA PRO A 81 -0.61 -14.35 8.55
C PRO A 81 0.48 -14.94 7.66
N ASP A 82 0.12 -15.53 6.53
CA ASP A 82 1.04 -16.10 5.56
C ASP A 82 1.56 -15.09 4.53
N VAL A 83 1.06 -13.85 4.59
CA VAL A 83 1.48 -12.78 3.67
C VAL A 83 2.52 -11.90 4.34
N ASP A 84 3.60 -11.63 3.61
CA ASP A 84 4.59 -10.63 3.95
C ASP A 84 4.69 -9.64 2.81
N PHE A 85 4.77 -8.36 3.12
CA PHE A 85 4.91 -7.33 2.10
C PHE A 85 5.82 -6.21 2.60
N ASN A 86 6.39 -5.49 1.66
CA ASN A 86 7.20 -4.31 1.95
C ASN A 86 6.97 -3.25 0.88
N ILE A 87 6.77 -2.01 1.30
CA ILE A 87 6.56 -0.88 0.40
C ILE A 87 7.76 0.06 0.54
N THR A 88 8.37 0.39 -0.59
CA THR A 88 9.53 1.29 -0.60
C THR A 88 9.41 2.30 -1.74
N HIS A 89 10.13 3.41 -1.59
CA HIS A 89 10.28 4.44 -2.60
C HIS A 89 11.77 4.51 -2.97
N THR A 90 12.10 4.28 -4.22
CA THR A 90 13.49 4.28 -4.65
C THR A 90 13.62 4.63 -6.14
N GLY A 91 14.59 5.46 -6.49
CA GLY A 91 14.92 5.76 -7.87
C GLY A 91 13.76 6.27 -8.72
N GLY A 92 12.84 7.05 -8.14
CA GLY A 92 11.66 7.53 -8.85
C GLY A 92 10.55 6.50 -8.99
N LEU A 93 10.65 5.37 -8.28
CA LEU A 93 9.65 4.30 -8.25
C LEU A 93 9.03 4.17 -6.87
N VAL A 94 7.75 3.80 -6.87
CA VAL A 94 7.07 3.25 -5.70
C VAL A 94 6.96 1.75 -5.93
N VAL A 95 7.42 0.95 -4.98
CA VAL A 95 7.52 -0.51 -5.14
C VAL A 95 6.85 -1.20 -3.96
N CYS A 96 6.05 -2.23 -4.26
CA CYS A 96 5.54 -3.17 -3.27
C CYS A 96 6.08 -4.55 -3.57
N ALA A 97 6.79 -5.15 -2.61
CA ALA A 97 7.22 -6.53 -2.67
C ALA A 97 6.20 -7.39 -1.92
N TRP A 98 5.77 -8.47 -2.52
CA TRP A 98 4.76 -9.39 -1.98
C TRP A 98 5.33 -10.79 -1.92
N GLU A 99 5.22 -11.42 -0.75
CA GLU A 99 5.57 -12.82 -0.58
C GLU A 99 4.45 -13.53 0.19
N GLN A 100 4.06 -14.68 -0.28
CA GLN A 100 3.04 -15.50 0.36
C GLN A 100 3.58 -16.92 0.55
N ALA A 101 3.51 -17.37 1.80
CA ALA A 101 3.97 -18.71 2.16
C ALA A 101 3.01 -19.81 1.66
#